data_6c2e9579300b29c909224b13a61dc91c
#
_entry.id   6c2e9579300b29c909224b13a61dc91c
#
_cell.length_a   1.000
_cell.length_b   1.000
_cell.length_c   1.000
_cell.angle_alpha   90.00
_cell.angle_beta   90.00
_cell.angle_gamma   90.00
#
_symmetry.space_group_name_H-M   'P 1'
#
loop_
_entity.id
_entity.type
_entity.pdbx_description
1 polymer ?
#
loop_
_entity_poly.entity_id
_entity_poly.type
_entity_poly.pdbx_seq_one_letter_code
_entity_poly.pdbx_strand_id
1 'polypeptide(L)'
;MNLPRFDPVIHAPLRLQACAILSAVNEVEFALMRDTLGVSDSVLSKHLKQLEEAGYIKVRKAATGGRVRTWLAFTAKGRKSFAAHVGELERLAGTVVAMAPS
;
A
#
# COMPACT_ATOMS: atom_id res chain seq x y z
N MET A 1 14.79 -18.25 16.90
CA MET A 1 14.73 -16.91 16.27
C MET A 1 13.45 -16.79 15.47
N ASN A 2 12.70 -15.74 15.71
CA ASN A 2 11.47 -15.49 14.96
C ASN A 2 11.79 -14.66 13.73
N LEU A 3 11.56 -15.26 12.55
CA LEU A 3 11.70 -14.53 11.29
C LEU A 3 10.59 -13.48 11.16
N PRO A 4 10.87 -12.35 10.52
CA PRO A 4 9.83 -11.37 10.25
C PRO A 4 8.71 -11.96 9.40
N ARG A 5 7.46 -11.61 9.74
CA ARG A 5 6.28 -12.02 8.98
C ARG A 5 5.86 -10.91 8.04
N PHE A 6 6.65 -10.71 7.00
CA PHE A 6 6.33 -9.73 5.99
C PHE A 6 5.32 -10.30 4.99
N ASP A 7 4.33 -9.50 4.68
CA ASP A 7 3.38 -9.82 3.62
C ASP A 7 4.07 -9.56 2.27
N PRO A 8 4.31 -10.59 1.44
CA PRO A 8 5.05 -10.40 0.20
C PRO A 8 4.32 -9.51 -0.82
N VAL A 9 3.00 -9.42 -0.75
CA VAL A 9 2.23 -8.51 -1.61
C VAL A 9 2.47 -7.06 -1.20
N ILE A 10 2.47 -6.78 0.10
CA ILE A 10 2.66 -5.42 0.64
C ILE A 10 4.14 -5.03 0.63
N HIS A 11 5.04 -5.98 0.85
CA HIS A 11 6.46 -5.69 1.08
C HIS A 11 7.21 -5.15 -0.13
N ALA A 12 6.73 -5.37 -1.33
CA ALA A 12 7.36 -4.81 -2.53
C ALA A 12 7.37 -3.27 -2.45
N PRO A 13 8.50 -2.62 -2.72
CA PRO A 13 8.69 -1.19 -2.43
C PRO A 13 7.58 -0.28 -2.93
N LEU A 14 7.15 -0.44 -4.16
CA LEU A 14 6.11 0.43 -4.72
C LEU A 14 4.74 0.15 -4.08
N ARG A 15 4.42 -1.12 -3.84
CA ARG A 15 3.16 -1.48 -3.18
C ARG A 15 3.14 -1.02 -1.73
N LEU A 16 4.28 -1.08 -1.04
CA LEU A 16 4.40 -0.56 0.32
C LEU A 16 4.11 0.94 0.37
N GLN A 17 4.67 1.70 -0.58
CA GLN A 17 4.42 3.14 -0.68
C GLN A 17 2.96 3.43 -1.02
N ALA A 18 2.37 2.69 -1.94
CA ALA A 18 0.95 2.82 -2.28
C ALA A 18 0.06 2.56 -1.05
N CYS A 19 0.38 1.53 -0.28
CA CYS A 19 -0.34 1.22 0.95
C CYS A 19 -0.20 2.32 2.00
N ALA A 20 0.96 2.95 2.10
CA ALA A 20 1.16 4.07 3.01
C ALA A 20 0.24 5.25 2.65
N ILE A 21 0.11 5.56 1.36
CA ILE A 21 -0.83 6.60 0.89
C ILE A 21 -2.26 6.20 1.25
N LEU A 22 -2.65 4.97 0.94
CA LEU A 22 -4.02 4.49 1.20
C LEU A 22 -4.36 4.49 2.69
N SER A 23 -3.38 4.28 3.56
CA SER A 23 -3.61 4.29 5.01
C SER A 23 -3.97 5.67 5.55
N ALA A 24 -3.60 6.72 4.84
CA ALA A 24 -3.78 8.11 5.27
C ALA A 24 -5.10 8.73 4.78
N VAL A 25 -5.86 8.04 3.93
CA VAL A 25 -7.04 8.59 3.28
C VAL A 25 -8.19 7.59 3.27
N ASN A 26 -9.41 8.07 3.04
CA ASN A 26 -10.55 7.20 2.79
C ASN A 26 -10.51 6.65 1.37
N GLU A 27 -10.19 7.49 0.40
CA GLU A 27 -9.90 7.07 -0.96
C GLU A 27 -8.99 8.11 -1.63
N VAL A 28 -8.32 7.69 -2.69
CA VAL A 28 -7.40 8.53 -3.46
C VAL A 28 -7.61 8.28 -4.95
N GLU A 29 -7.52 9.34 -5.74
CA GLU A 29 -7.60 9.21 -7.20
C GLU A 29 -6.32 8.56 -7.74
N PHE A 30 -6.50 7.65 -8.71
CA PHE A 30 -5.38 6.96 -9.37
C PHE A 30 -4.31 7.93 -9.88
N ALA A 31 -4.74 9.01 -10.55
CA ALA A 31 -3.81 10.00 -11.12
C ALA A 31 -2.96 10.66 -10.04
N LEU A 32 -3.54 10.97 -8.89
CA LEU A 32 -2.80 11.59 -7.78
C LEU A 32 -1.78 10.61 -7.20
N MET A 33 -2.16 9.35 -6.99
CA MET A 33 -1.22 8.33 -6.51
C MET A 33 -0.09 8.13 -7.53
N ARG A 34 -0.41 8.00 -8.81
CA ARG A 34 0.58 7.86 -9.87
C ARG A 34 1.60 8.99 -9.84
N ASP A 35 1.12 10.23 -9.78
CA ASP A 35 2.00 11.40 -9.80
C ASP A 35 2.84 11.50 -8.52
N THR A 36 2.24 11.16 -7.37
CA THR A 36 2.95 11.14 -6.09
C THR A 36 4.07 10.11 -6.07
N LEU A 37 3.83 8.94 -6.64
CA LEU A 37 4.82 7.86 -6.71
C LEU A 37 5.80 8.04 -7.88
N GLY A 38 5.50 8.93 -8.83
CA GLY A 38 6.38 9.21 -9.95
C GLY A 38 6.53 8.06 -10.93
N VAL A 39 5.47 7.29 -11.16
CA VAL A 39 5.48 6.11 -12.04
C VAL A 39 4.49 6.29 -13.20
N SER A 40 4.58 5.40 -14.19
CA SER A 40 3.65 5.37 -15.31
C SER A 40 2.31 4.73 -14.92
N ASP A 41 1.28 4.98 -15.73
CA ASP A 41 -0.03 4.32 -15.57
C ASP A 41 0.10 2.81 -15.55
N SER A 42 0.87 2.25 -16.49
CA SER A 42 1.00 0.80 -16.62
C SER A 42 1.73 0.18 -15.43
N VAL A 43 2.74 0.84 -14.91
CA VAL A 43 3.47 0.37 -13.72
C VAL A 43 2.55 0.38 -12.50
N LEU A 44 1.86 1.49 -12.27
CA LEU A 44 0.94 1.58 -11.13
C LEU A 44 -0.20 0.57 -11.26
N SER A 45 -0.82 0.46 -12.44
CA SER A 45 -1.92 -0.49 -12.69
C SER A 45 -1.51 -1.92 -12.37
N LYS A 46 -0.31 -2.32 -12.75
CA LYS A 46 0.22 -3.67 -12.48
C LYS A 46 0.29 -3.94 -10.98
N HIS A 47 0.80 -2.99 -10.21
CA HIS A 47 0.94 -3.16 -8.77
C HIS A 47 -0.41 -3.09 -8.05
N LEU A 48 -1.30 -2.20 -8.47
CA LEU A 48 -2.65 -2.11 -7.90
C LEU A 48 -3.46 -3.39 -8.16
N LYS A 49 -3.27 -4.00 -9.32
CA LYS A 49 -3.94 -5.27 -9.63
C LYS A 49 -3.55 -6.36 -8.63
N GLN A 50 -2.28 -6.42 -8.25
CA GLN A 50 -1.81 -7.39 -7.24
C GLN A 50 -2.44 -7.12 -5.88
N LEU A 51 -2.56 -5.86 -5.48
CA LEU A 51 -3.23 -5.48 -4.24
C LEU A 51 -4.73 -5.80 -4.28
N GLU A 52 -5.36 -5.58 -5.42
CA GLU A 52 -6.78 -5.88 -5.60
C GLU A 52 -7.05 -7.39 -5.55
N GLU A 53 -6.21 -8.17 -6.23
CA GLU A 53 -6.33 -9.63 -6.24
C GLU A 53 -6.12 -10.23 -4.83
N ALA A 54 -5.30 -9.61 -4.02
CA ALA A 54 -5.12 -10.01 -2.62
C ALA A 54 -6.30 -9.59 -1.73
N GLY A 55 -7.23 -8.80 -2.25
CA GLY A 55 -8.38 -8.31 -1.51
C GLY A 55 -8.06 -7.11 -0.62
N TYR A 56 -6.95 -6.42 -0.87
CA TYR A 56 -6.49 -5.32 -0.02
C TYR A 56 -7.03 -3.97 -0.43
N ILE A 57 -7.40 -3.80 -1.70
CA ILE A 57 -7.93 -2.53 -2.19
C ILE A 57 -9.20 -2.74 -3.01
N LYS A 58 -9.99 -1.68 -3.10
CA LYS A 58 -11.13 -1.55 -4.01
C LYS A 58 -10.80 -0.49 -5.05
N VAL A 59 -11.19 -0.77 -6.28
CA VAL A 59 -11.03 0.16 -7.40
C VAL A 59 -12.42 0.55 -7.87
N ARG A 60 -12.70 1.86 -7.90
CA ARG A 60 -14.01 2.39 -8.30
C ARG A 60 -13.82 3.41 -9.40
N LYS A 61 -14.58 3.26 -10.47
CA LYS A 61 -14.61 4.25 -11.55
C LYS A 61 -15.88 5.09 -11.43
N ALA A 62 -15.73 6.40 -11.56
CA ALA A 62 -16.84 7.33 -11.49
C ALA A 62 -16.72 8.40 -12.56
N ALA A 63 -17.84 8.72 -13.21
CA ALA A 63 -17.91 9.81 -14.18
C ALA A 63 -18.19 11.11 -13.42
N THR A 64 -17.34 12.11 -13.62
CA THR A 64 -17.51 13.45 -13.03
C THR A 64 -17.16 14.48 -14.07
N GLY A 65 -18.10 15.36 -14.39
CA GLY A 65 -17.87 16.44 -15.36
C GLY A 65 -17.46 15.94 -16.75
N GLY A 66 -18.03 14.82 -17.21
CA GLY A 66 -17.71 14.22 -18.50
C GLY A 66 -16.43 13.42 -18.55
N ARG A 67 -15.76 13.25 -17.41
CA ARG A 67 -14.50 12.50 -17.31
C ARG A 67 -14.68 11.29 -16.39
N VAL A 68 -14.07 10.16 -16.76
CA VAL A 68 -14.04 9.00 -15.90
C VAL A 68 -12.78 9.08 -15.02
N ARG A 69 -12.99 9.01 -13.71
CA ARG A 69 -11.90 8.99 -12.72
C ARG A 69 -11.88 7.66 -12.01
N THR A 70 -10.70 7.19 -11.69
CA THR A 70 -10.50 5.95 -10.94
C THR A 70 -10.12 6.27 -9.51
N TRP A 71 -10.85 5.70 -8.56
CA TRP A 71 -10.66 5.91 -7.13
C TRP A 71 -10.21 4.62 -6.46
N LEU A 72 -9.28 4.75 -5.54
CA LEU A 72 -8.66 3.64 -4.84
C LEU A 72 -8.90 3.80 -3.35
N ALA A 73 -9.23 2.70 -2.68
CA ALA A 73 -9.43 2.69 -1.23
C ALA A 73 -8.96 1.36 -0.64
N PHE A 74 -8.47 1.38 0.59
CA PHE A 74 -8.24 0.14 1.32
C PHE A 74 -9.57 -0.55 1.62
N THR A 75 -9.54 -1.87 1.58
CA THR A 75 -10.54 -2.69 2.25
C THR A 75 -10.18 -2.78 3.74
N ALA A 76 -11.11 -3.28 4.55
CA ALA A 76 -10.81 -3.58 5.96
C ALA A 76 -9.65 -4.57 6.08
N LYS A 77 -9.62 -5.58 5.19
CA LYS A 77 -8.53 -6.56 5.12
C LYS A 77 -7.20 -5.89 4.80
N GLY A 78 -7.18 -4.99 3.81
CA GLY A 78 -5.96 -4.28 3.41
C GLY A 78 -5.44 -3.40 4.53
N ARG A 79 -6.31 -2.67 5.20
CA ARG A 79 -5.93 -1.80 6.31
C ARG A 79 -5.33 -2.60 7.47
N LYS A 80 -5.96 -3.73 7.81
CA LYS A 80 -5.47 -4.63 8.86
C LYS A 80 -4.12 -5.26 8.49
N SER A 81 -4.00 -5.75 7.26
CA SER A 81 -2.76 -6.39 6.77
C SER A 81 -1.61 -5.40 6.73
N PHE A 82 -1.87 -4.15 6.31
CA PHE A 82 -0.84 -3.12 6.30
C PHE A 82 -0.39 -2.76 7.73
N ALA A 83 -1.33 -2.61 8.65
CA ALA A 83 -1.00 -2.32 10.05
C ALA A 83 -0.13 -3.44 10.66
N ALA A 84 -0.43 -4.70 10.36
CA ALA A 84 0.37 -5.83 10.81
C ALA A 84 1.78 -5.80 10.20
N HIS A 85 1.89 -5.43 8.92
CA HIS A 85 3.17 -5.31 8.22
C HIS A 85 4.04 -4.20 8.83
N VAL A 86 3.44 -3.04 9.10
CA VAL A 86 4.13 -1.93 9.78
C VAL A 86 4.61 -2.38 11.16
N GLY A 87 3.78 -3.12 11.90
CA GLY A 87 4.17 -3.66 13.20
C GLY A 87 5.39 -4.58 13.12
N GLU A 88 5.48 -5.40 12.08
CA GLU A 88 6.66 -6.26 11.86
C GLU A 88 7.91 -5.44 11.53
N LEU A 89 7.77 -4.38 10.74
CA LEU A 89 8.88 -3.46 10.45
C LEU A 89 9.36 -2.77 11.72
N GLU A 90 8.45 -2.30 12.56
CA GLU A 90 8.76 -1.65 13.83
C GLU A 90 9.45 -2.62 14.78
N ARG A 91 8.96 -3.85 14.87
CA ARG A 91 9.57 -4.90 15.69
C ARG A 91 11.00 -5.17 15.24
N LEU A 92 11.22 -5.30 13.94
CA LEU A 92 12.55 -5.54 13.39
C LEU A 92 13.49 -4.35 13.68
N ALA A 93 13.02 -3.14 13.48
CA ALA A 93 13.79 -1.93 13.77
C ALA A 93 14.14 -1.84 15.26
N GLY A 94 13.20 -2.17 16.13
CA GLY A 94 13.42 -2.22 17.58
C GLY A 94 14.46 -3.26 17.98
N THR A 95 14.44 -4.43 17.33
CA THR A 95 15.44 -5.47 17.54
C THR A 95 16.84 -4.98 17.17
N VAL A 96 16.97 -4.32 16.03
CA VAL A 96 18.24 -3.76 15.57
C VAL A 96 18.76 -2.70 16.55
N VAL A 97 17.88 -1.81 17.00
CA VAL A 97 18.24 -0.77 17.99
C VAL A 97 18.69 -1.40 19.30
N ALA A 98 18.00 -2.45 19.77
CA ALA A 98 18.36 -3.15 21.01
C ALA A 98 19.71 -3.86 20.93
N MET A 99 20.14 -4.26 19.72
CA MET A 99 21.41 -4.90 19.47
C MET A 99 22.56 -3.92 19.23
N ALA A 100 22.25 -2.65 19.01
CA ALA A 100 23.26 -1.63 18.74
C ALA A 100 24.15 -1.42 19.97
N PRO A 101 25.47 -1.27 19.80
CA PRO A 101 26.34 -0.91 20.92
C PRO A 101 26.00 0.46 21.47
N SER A 102 25.99 0.55 22.77
CA SER A 102 25.74 1.82 23.47
C SER A 102 26.94 2.76 23.43
#